data_7e942b9d2d7189ee5177547ebc8426af
#
_entry.id   7e942b9d2d7189ee5177547ebc8426af
#
_cell.length_a   1.000
_cell.length_b   1.000
_cell.length_c   1.000
_cell.angle_alpha   90.00
_cell.angle_beta   90.00
_cell.angle_gamma   90.00
#
_symmetry.space_group_name_H-M   'P 1'
#
loop_
_entity.id
_entity.type
_entity.pdbx_description
1 polymer ?
#
loop_
_entity_poly.entity_id
_entity_poly.type
_entity_poly.pdbx_seq_one_letter_code
_entity_poly.pdbx_strand_id
1 'polypeptide(L)'
;MIKISTSILATTNREEAVTKLNQTNSDYLHIDVMDGKFVPNTQFTITEINHLADLSQKPIDLHLMVEDPLLYINNLTSKNISSVTIHIEINQYIKNIINIIKKRSYKVCLAIKPKTNLEELIPYINTIDMILVMSVEPGFGGQEFIPETITRIQKLKTKYPSILIEVDGGINDSNIKLIKPYTDIAVVGSYITKQNDYNEAINKLKN
;
A
#
# COMPACT_ATOMS: atom_id res chain seq x y z
N MET A 1 -0.57 -1.13 -18.22
CA MET A 1 0.81 -1.23 -17.64
C MET A 1 0.67 -1.15 -16.12
N ILE A 2 1.31 -2.07 -15.37
CA ILE A 2 1.27 -2.05 -13.90
C ILE A 2 1.96 -0.81 -13.36
N LYS A 3 1.40 -0.20 -12.32
CA LYS A 3 2.02 0.91 -11.58
C LYS A 3 2.86 0.37 -10.43
N ILE A 4 3.93 1.09 -10.09
CA ILE A 4 4.79 0.75 -8.96
C ILE A 4 4.63 1.78 -7.85
N SER A 5 4.22 1.30 -6.67
CA SER A 5 4.19 2.03 -5.41
C SER A 5 5.41 1.61 -4.60
N THR A 6 6.41 2.50 -4.43
CA THR A 6 7.67 2.11 -3.80
C THR A 6 7.60 2.32 -2.29
N SER A 7 7.66 1.21 -1.52
CA SER A 7 7.71 1.26 -0.06
C SER A 7 9.10 1.60 0.45
N ILE A 8 9.16 2.56 1.37
CA ILE A 8 10.39 2.97 2.06
C ILE A 8 10.52 2.37 3.47
N LEU A 9 9.68 1.39 3.81
CA LEU A 9 9.68 0.75 5.13
C LEU A 9 11.05 0.23 5.55
N ALA A 10 11.78 -0.40 4.62
CA ALA A 10 13.08 -1.04 4.89
C ALA A 10 14.28 -0.09 4.81
N THR A 11 14.08 1.22 4.61
CA THR A 11 15.18 2.18 4.49
C THR A 11 15.60 2.73 5.85
N THR A 12 16.89 2.94 6.02
CA THR A 12 17.46 3.55 7.26
C THR A 12 17.38 5.07 7.25
N ASN A 13 17.49 5.70 6.06
CA ASN A 13 17.35 7.14 5.87
C ASN A 13 16.16 7.39 4.93
N ARG A 14 15.00 7.71 5.50
CA ARG A 14 13.74 7.87 4.78
C ARG A 14 13.71 9.13 3.90
N GLU A 15 14.28 10.24 4.36
CA GLU A 15 14.35 11.48 3.57
C GLU A 15 15.24 11.30 2.33
N GLU A 16 16.39 10.65 2.48
CA GLU A 16 17.24 10.32 1.35
C GLU A 16 16.53 9.39 0.35
N ALA A 17 15.81 8.38 0.86
CA ALA A 17 15.03 7.48 0.02
C ALA A 17 13.95 8.21 -0.78
N VAL A 18 13.20 9.12 -0.14
CA VAL A 18 12.20 9.97 -0.82
C VAL A 18 12.87 10.85 -1.88
N THR A 19 14.00 11.47 -1.56
CA THR A 19 14.74 12.32 -2.50
C THR A 19 15.21 11.53 -3.73
N LYS A 20 15.72 10.30 -3.53
CA LYS A 20 16.07 9.40 -4.63
C LYS A 20 14.85 9.01 -5.44
N LEU A 21 13.73 8.65 -4.80
CA LEU A 21 12.49 8.26 -5.47
C LEU A 21 11.89 9.37 -6.31
N ASN A 22 12.04 10.64 -5.91
CA ASN A 22 11.58 11.79 -6.69
C ASN A 22 12.20 11.82 -8.11
N GLN A 23 13.40 11.27 -8.28
CA GLN A 23 14.13 11.21 -9.55
C GLN A 23 13.85 9.93 -10.36
N THR A 24 12.90 9.09 -9.95
CA THR A 24 12.61 7.80 -10.59
C THR A 24 11.27 7.78 -11.31
N ASN A 25 11.01 6.68 -12.03
CA ASN A 25 9.73 6.36 -12.65
C ASN A 25 8.73 5.67 -11.70
N SER A 26 8.94 5.72 -10.36
CA SER A 26 7.93 5.26 -9.41
C SER A 26 6.65 6.07 -9.57
N ASP A 27 5.48 5.39 -9.52
CA ASP A 27 4.19 6.05 -9.66
C ASP A 27 3.70 6.64 -8.34
N TYR A 28 4.06 5.98 -7.22
CA TYR A 28 3.70 6.39 -5.85
C TYR A 28 4.87 6.18 -4.89
N LEU A 29 4.84 6.92 -3.79
CA LEU A 29 5.60 6.62 -2.57
C LEU A 29 4.67 5.93 -1.59
N HIS A 30 5.01 4.70 -1.18
CA HIS A 30 4.24 3.91 -0.22
C HIS A 30 4.78 4.09 1.20
N ILE A 31 3.90 4.38 2.14
CA ILE A 31 4.24 4.56 3.56
C ILE A 31 3.44 3.57 4.41
N ASP A 32 4.14 2.60 5.00
CA ASP A 32 3.60 1.52 5.84
C ASP A 32 3.56 1.92 7.31
N VAL A 33 2.44 2.47 7.77
CA VAL A 33 2.27 2.95 9.16
C VAL A 33 1.87 1.81 10.08
N MET A 34 2.56 1.70 11.21
CA MET A 34 2.34 0.64 12.21
C MET A 34 2.33 1.23 13.62
N ASP A 35 1.40 0.77 14.46
CA ASP A 35 1.17 1.31 15.82
C ASP A 35 1.63 0.39 16.96
N GLY A 36 2.17 -0.78 16.66
CA GLY A 36 2.56 -1.77 17.68
C GLY A 36 1.39 -2.52 18.32
N LYS A 37 0.15 -2.32 17.83
CA LYS A 37 -1.08 -2.94 18.34
C LYS A 37 -1.73 -3.82 17.29
N PHE A 38 -2.07 -3.27 16.12
CA PHE A 38 -2.60 -4.03 15.00
C PHE A 38 -1.57 -5.02 14.43
N VAL A 39 -0.30 -4.61 14.43
CA VAL A 39 0.89 -5.42 14.13
C VAL A 39 1.94 -5.19 15.21
N PRO A 40 2.87 -6.15 15.47
CA PRO A 40 3.80 -6.05 16.61
C PRO A 40 4.92 -5.02 16.42
N ASN A 41 5.03 -4.38 15.25
CA ASN A 41 6.03 -3.38 14.93
C ASN A 41 5.44 -1.98 15.01
N THR A 42 6.29 -0.96 15.23
CA THR A 42 5.93 0.46 15.22
C THR A 42 6.74 1.17 14.14
N GLN A 43 6.06 1.86 13.22
CA GLN A 43 6.68 2.57 12.11
C GLN A 43 5.89 3.84 11.78
N PHE A 44 6.58 4.92 11.49
CA PHE A 44 6.08 6.22 11.04
C PHE A 44 5.12 6.91 12.03
N THR A 45 5.58 7.97 12.63
CA THR A 45 4.73 8.90 13.38
C THR A 45 3.92 9.80 12.43
N ILE A 46 2.83 10.39 12.92
CA ILE A 46 2.00 11.34 12.13
C ILE A 46 2.84 12.52 11.62
N THR A 47 3.72 13.05 12.44
CA THR A 47 4.62 14.15 12.06
C THR A 47 5.54 13.73 10.91
N GLU A 48 6.11 12.54 10.99
CA GLU A 48 6.98 12.00 9.95
C GLU A 48 6.21 11.73 8.65
N ILE A 49 4.99 11.18 8.72
CA ILE A 49 4.13 10.99 7.55
C ILE A 49 3.91 12.31 6.81
N ASN A 50 3.50 13.35 7.53
CA ASN A 50 3.26 14.67 6.93
C ASN A 50 4.55 15.25 6.33
N HIS A 51 5.67 15.17 7.05
CA HIS A 51 6.97 15.65 6.58
C HIS A 51 7.43 14.95 5.29
N LEU A 52 7.41 13.62 5.27
CA LEU A 52 7.81 12.84 4.09
C LEU A 52 6.86 13.04 2.90
N ALA A 53 5.56 13.22 3.19
CA ALA A 53 4.57 13.52 2.16
C ALA A 53 4.80 14.90 1.52
N ASP A 54 5.19 15.91 2.30
CA ASP A 54 5.51 17.24 1.78
C ASP A 54 6.85 17.27 1.01
N LEU A 55 7.81 16.40 1.38
CA LEU A 55 9.09 16.23 0.68
C LEU A 55 8.92 15.50 -0.65
N SER A 56 7.92 14.64 -0.77
CA SER A 56 7.72 13.79 -1.94
C SER A 56 7.11 14.55 -3.12
N GLN A 57 7.69 14.35 -4.31
CA GLN A 57 7.09 14.74 -5.59
C GLN A 57 6.19 13.64 -6.16
N LYS A 58 6.21 12.43 -5.56
CA LYS A 58 5.30 11.35 -5.91
C LYS A 58 4.08 11.39 -5.01
N PRO A 59 2.86 11.12 -5.55
CA PRO A 59 1.68 11.02 -4.71
C PRO A 59 1.85 9.91 -3.66
N ILE A 60 1.39 10.18 -2.44
CA ILE A 60 1.52 9.25 -1.33
C ILE A 60 0.40 8.23 -1.37
N ASP A 61 0.79 6.98 -1.25
CA ASP A 61 -0.03 5.82 -1.03
C ASP A 61 0.17 5.38 0.44
N LEU A 62 -0.79 5.73 1.29
CA LEU A 62 -0.67 5.57 2.74
C LEU A 62 -1.36 4.30 3.21
N HIS A 63 -0.61 3.37 3.78
CA HIS A 63 -1.09 2.10 4.30
C HIS A 63 -1.10 2.09 5.83
N LEU A 64 -2.28 2.06 6.43
CA LEU A 64 -2.48 2.14 7.88
C LEU A 64 -2.71 0.74 8.48
N MET A 65 -1.66 0.14 9.00
CA MET A 65 -1.66 -1.09 9.82
C MET A 65 -1.78 -0.71 11.30
N VAL A 66 -2.91 -0.10 11.67
CA VAL A 66 -3.15 0.49 13.01
C VAL A 66 -4.53 0.14 13.52
N GLU A 67 -4.71 0.08 14.85
CA GLU A 67 -6.03 -0.15 15.46
C GLU A 67 -6.97 1.04 15.34
N ASP A 68 -6.44 2.28 15.40
CA ASP A 68 -7.24 3.51 15.27
C ASP A 68 -6.80 4.34 14.05
N PRO A 69 -7.31 4.03 12.83
CA PRO A 69 -6.98 4.82 11.65
C PRO A 69 -7.44 6.28 11.73
N LEU A 70 -8.51 6.58 12.47
CA LEU A 70 -9.04 7.93 12.57
C LEU A 70 -8.06 8.89 13.25
N LEU A 71 -7.28 8.39 14.21
CA LEU A 71 -6.21 9.17 14.83
C LEU A 71 -5.22 9.69 13.77
N TYR A 72 -4.84 8.85 12.81
CA TYR A 72 -3.94 9.24 11.73
C TYR A 72 -4.64 10.12 10.71
N ILE A 73 -5.76 9.66 10.15
CA ILE A 73 -6.50 10.35 9.08
C ILE A 73 -6.84 11.79 9.47
N ASN A 74 -7.29 12.04 10.71
CA ASN A 74 -7.67 13.37 11.17
C ASN A 74 -6.48 14.33 11.31
N ASN A 75 -5.27 13.82 11.46
CA ASN A 75 -4.04 14.60 11.64
C ASN A 75 -3.13 14.65 10.39
N LEU A 76 -3.60 14.12 9.23
CA LEU A 76 -2.91 14.32 7.96
C LEU A 76 -3.10 15.76 7.51
N THR A 77 -2.00 16.45 7.20
CA THR A 77 -2.00 17.87 6.75
C THR A 77 -1.50 18.03 5.33
N SER A 78 -0.67 17.10 4.84
CA SER A 78 -0.13 17.16 3.49
C SER A 78 -1.22 16.97 2.43
N LYS A 79 -1.15 17.79 1.37
CA LYS A 79 -2.03 17.69 0.20
C LYS A 79 -1.58 16.60 -0.78
N ASN A 80 -0.41 16.01 -0.57
CA ASN A 80 0.15 15.02 -1.48
C ASN A 80 -0.32 13.57 -1.17
N ILE A 81 -1.17 13.38 -0.14
CA ILE A 81 -1.82 12.09 0.12
C ILE A 81 -2.83 11.79 -0.98
N SER A 82 -2.63 10.72 -1.73
CA SER A 82 -3.47 10.28 -2.85
C SER A 82 -4.50 9.25 -2.43
N SER A 83 -4.05 8.25 -1.66
CA SER A 83 -4.85 7.12 -1.19
C SER A 83 -4.59 6.83 0.28
N VAL A 84 -5.61 6.35 0.97
CA VAL A 84 -5.51 5.86 2.34
C VAL A 84 -6.08 4.44 2.38
N THR A 85 -5.22 3.51 2.74
CA THR A 85 -5.53 2.09 2.92
C THR A 85 -5.73 1.80 4.40
N ILE A 86 -6.86 1.18 4.75
CA ILE A 86 -7.15 0.65 6.07
C ILE A 86 -7.44 -0.85 5.98
N HIS A 87 -7.12 -1.60 7.00
CA HIS A 87 -7.41 -3.02 7.07
C HIS A 87 -8.87 -3.31 7.41
N ILE A 88 -9.46 -4.31 6.76
CA ILE A 88 -10.83 -4.74 7.06
C ILE A 88 -10.91 -5.42 8.44
N GLU A 89 -9.81 -5.95 8.93
CA GLU A 89 -9.69 -6.67 10.19
C GLU A 89 -9.60 -5.77 11.43
N ILE A 90 -9.67 -4.45 11.27
CA ILE A 90 -9.76 -3.54 12.41
C ILE A 90 -11.12 -3.69 13.11
N ASN A 91 -11.10 -3.62 14.44
CA ASN A 91 -12.34 -3.73 15.23
C ASN A 91 -13.05 -2.36 15.35
N GLN A 92 -13.45 -1.78 14.20
CA GLN A 92 -14.09 -0.46 14.12
C GLN A 92 -15.17 -0.39 13.03
N TYR A 93 -15.96 0.67 13.04
CA TYR A 93 -17.00 0.94 12.03
C TYR A 93 -16.39 1.38 10.70
N ILE A 94 -15.95 0.43 9.87
CA ILE A 94 -15.27 0.65 8.59
C ILE A 94 -16.03 1.63 7.68
N LYS A 95 -17.37 1.53 7.59
CA LYS A 95 -18.18 2.47 6.77
C LYS A 95 -18.02 3.92 7.19
N ASN A 96 -17.89 4.17 8.49
CA ASN A 96 -17.66 5.54 9.00
C ASN A 96 -16.28 6.05 8.58
N ILE A 97 -15.25 5.21 8.70
CA ILE A 97 -13.87 5.55 8.33
C ILE A 97 -13.79 5.83 6.81
N ILE A 98 -14.42 4.98 5.99
CA ILE A 98 -14.53 5.20 4.53
C ILE A 98 -15.12 6.58 4.22
N ASN A 99 -16.21 6.96 4.90
CA ASN A 99 -16.85 8.27 4.69
C ASN A 99 -15.92 9.43 5.07
N ILE A 100 -15.12 9.28 6.14
CA ILE A 100 -14.17 10.30 6.57
C ILE A 100 -13.02 10.43 5.57
N ILE A 101 -12.47 9.32 5.07
CA ILE A 101 -11.43 9.33 4.02
C ILE A 101 -11.94 10.07 2.78
N LYS A 102 -13.17 9.76 2.33
CA LYS A 102 -13.80 10.41 1.17
C LYS A 102 -14.02 11.92 1.38
N LYS A 103 -14.46 12.33 2.57
CA LYS A 103 -14.64 13.75 2.90
C LYS A 103 -13.33 14.55 2.81
N ARG A 104 -12.19 13.88 2.98
CA ARG A 104 -10.86 14.47 2.81
C ARG A 104 -10.34 14.38 1.38
N SER A 105 -11.17 13.91 0.43
CA SER A 105 -10.85 13.74 -0.99
C SER A 105 -9.71 12.76 -1.27
N TYR A 106 -9.43 11.83 -0.36
CA TYR A 106 -8.50 10.72 -0.59
C TYR A 106 -9.22 9.54 -1.25
N LYS A 107 -8.51 8.78 -2.09
CA LYS A 107 -8.98 7.48 -2.54
C LYS A 107 -9.03 6.51 -1.36
N VAL A 108 -10.08 5.70 -1.33
CA VAL A 108 -10.29 4.70 -0.28
C VAL A 108 -9.79 3.35 -0.75
N CYS A 109 -8.85 2.77 -0.03
CA CYS A 109 -8.44 1.38 -0.22
C CYS A 109 -8.76 0.54 1.02
N LEU A 110 -9.29 -0.68 0.82
CA LEU A 110 -9.40 -1.69 1.88
C LEU A 110 -8.35 -2.78 1.70
N ALA A 111 -7.53 -2.99 2.72
CA ALA A 111 -6.58 -4.08 2.79
C ALA A 111 -7.21 -5.34 3.40
N ILE A 112 -6.77 -6.50 2.90
CA ILE A 112 -7.07 -7.82 3.46
C ILE A 112 -5.80 -8.62 3.72
N LYS A 113 -5.72 -9.24 4.90
CA LYS A 113 -4.63 -10.17 5.25
C LYS A 113 -4.70 -11.45 4.40
N PRO A 114 -3.59 -12.23 4.32
CA PRO A 114 -3.56 -13.44 3.48
C PRO A 114 -4.67 -14.44 3.77
N LYS A 115 -5.09 -14.56 5.03
CA LYS A 115 -6.11 -15.52 5.48
C LYS A 115 -7.53 -14.99 5.52
N THR A 116 -7.73 -13.67 5.34
CA THR A 116 -9.06 -13.04 5.41
C THR A 116 -9.91 -13.47 4.21
N ASN A 117 -11.18 -13.83 4.47
CA ASN A 117 -12.08 -14.25 3.40
C ASN A 117 -12.40 -13.05 2.48
N LEU A 118 -12.34 -13.29 1.15
CA LEU A 118 -12.68 -12.26 0.15
C LEU A 118 -14.12 -11.78 0.26
N GLU A 119 -15.03 -12.58 0.78
CA GLU A 119 -16.44 -12.22 0.97
C GLU A 119 -16.65 -11.09 1.98
N GLU A 120 -15.71 -10.87 2.89
CA GLU A 120 -15.76 -9.76 3.84
C GLU A 120 -15.70 -8.39 3.16
N LEU A 121 -15.18 -8.31 1.94
CA LEU A 121 -15.16 -7.08 1.12
C LEU A 121 -16.54 -6.72 0.54
N ILE A 122 -17.45 -7.69 0.39
CA ILE A 122 -18.73 -7.49 -0.32
C ILE A 122 -19.52 -6.27 0.17
N PRO A 123 -19.65 -6.01 1.50
CA PRO A 123 -20.41 -4.87 2.00
C PRO A 123 -19.82 -3.48 1.64
N TYR A 124 -18.58 -3.44 1.14
CA TYR A 124 -17.82 -2.21 0.91
C TYR A 124 -17.49 -1.95 -0.56
N ILE A 125 -17.61 -2.94 -1.44
CA ILE A 125 -17.18 -2.91 -2.84
C ILE A 125 -17.64 -1.66 -3.59
N ASN A 126 -18.90 -1.24 -3.40
CA ASN A 126 -19.47 -0.06 -4.07
C ASN A 126 -19.04 1.27 -3.42
N THR A 127 -18.24 1.22 -2.37
CA THR A 127 -17.84 2.41 -1.60
C THR A 127 -16.35 2.64 -1.54
N ILE A 128 -15.56 1.77 -2.16
CA ILE A 128 -14.10 1.84 -2.20
C ILE A 128 -13.59 2.01 -3.62
N ASP A 129 -12.40 2.54 -3.77
CA ASP A 129 -11.73 2.75 -5.06
C ASP A 129 -10.75 1.61 -5.39
N MET A 130 -10.24 0.94 -4.35
CA MET A 130 -9.14 -0.02 -4.48
C MET A 130 -9.20 -1.10 -3.39
N ILE A 131 -8.68 -2.27 -3.69
CA ILE A 131 -8.43 -3.36 -2.74
C ILE A 131 -6.93 -3.63 -2.70
N LEU A 132 -6.35 -3.57 -1.49
CA LEU A 132 -5.00 -4.04 -1.24
C LEU A 132 -5.04 -5.50 -0.78
N VAL A 133 -4.41 -6.39 -1.53
CA VAL A 133 -4.26 -7.79 -1.15
C VAL A 133 -2.87 -8.01 -0.60
N MET A 134 -2.77 -8.29 0.70
CA MET A 134 -1.50 -8.64 1.32
C MET A 134 -1.01 -9.97 0.79
N SER A 135 0.22 -10.01 0.31
CA SER A 135 0.93 -11.22 -0.12
C SER A 135 1.97 -11.69 0.90
N VAL A 136 1.95 -11.08 2.07
CA VAL A 136 2.68 -11.46 3.29
C VAL A 136 1.81 -11.15 4.50
N GLU A 137 2.15 -11.67 5.68
CA GLU A 137 1.53 -11.17 6.92
C GLU A 137 2.01 -9.74 7.19
N PRO A 138 1.10 -8.77 7.48
CA PRO A 138 1.49 -7.39 7.71
C PRO A 138 2.38 -7.24 8.95
N GLY A 139 3.26 -6.20 8.95
CA GLY A 139 4.07 -5.84 10.10
C GLY A 139 5.59 -5.82 9.88
N PHE A 140 6.12 -6.51 8.88
CA PHE A 140 7.56 -6.53 8.60
C PHE A 140 7.84 -6.50 7.09
N GLY A 141 8.90 -5.79 6.72
CA GLY A 141 9.41 -5.79 5.36
C GLY A 141 10.29 -7.01 5.05
N GLY A 142 10.51 -7.29 3.76
CA GLY A 142 11.47 -8.31 3.30
C GLY A 142 11.01 -9.75 3.45
N GLN A 143 9.73 -10.00 3.67
CA GLN A 143 9.13 -11.34 3.71
C GLN A 143 8.99 -11.95 2.31
N GLU A 144 8.86 -13.29 2.25
CA GLU A 144 8.62 -14.02 1.00
C GLU A 144 7.16 -13.91 0.56
N PHE A 145 6.96 -13.74 -0.74
CA PHE A 145 5.65 -13.68 -1.37
C PHE A 145 4.86 -14.98 -1.19
N ILE A 146 3.61 -14.88 -0.75
CA ILE A 146 2.68 -16.02 -0.58
C ILE A 146 2.02 -16.32 -1.93
N PRO A 147 2.30 -17.49 -2.59
CA PRO A 147 1.81 -17.79 -3.94
C PRO A 147 0.29 -17.83 -4.07
N GLU A 148 -0.45 -18.18 -3.02
CA GLU A 148 -1.92 -18.24 -2.98
C GLU A 148 -2.55 -16.87 -3.28
N THR A 149 -1.80 -15.78 -3.10
CA THR A 149 -2.21 -14.42 -3.46
C THR A 149 -2.64 -14.31 -4.92
N ILE A 150 -1.95 -15.02 -5.83
CA ILE A 150 -2.27 -15.01 -7.27
C ILE A 150 -3.71 -15.45 -7.51
N THR A 151 -4.15 -16.54 -6.89
CA THR A 151 -5.53 -17.03 -7.01
C THR A 151 -6.54 -16.02 -6.42
N ARG A 152 -6.17 -15.34 -5.34
CA ARG A 152 -7.02 -14.33 -4.67
C ARG A 152 -7.23 -13.11 -5.56
N ILE A 153 -6.17 -12.53 -6.12
CA ILE A 153 -6.27 -11.36 -7.01
C ILE A 153 -6.99 -11.70 -8.32
N GLN A 154 -6.77 -12.90 -8.87
CA GLN A 154 -7.49 -13.38 -10.03
C GLN A 154 -9.01 -13.44 -9.79
N LYS A 155 -9.46 -14.03 -8.67
CA LYS A 155 -10.86 -14.05 -8.26
C LYS A 155 -11.44 -12.64 -8.12
N LEU A 156 -10.73 -11.73 -7.46
CA LEU A 156 -11.16 -10.35 -7.27
C LEU A 156 -11.28 -9.61 -8.61
N LYS A 157 -10.25 -9.68 -9.46
CA LYS A 157 -10.25 -8.98 -10.76
C LYS A 157 -11.33 -9.50 -11.70
N THR A 158 -11.60 -10.81 -11.67
CA THR A 158 -12.70 -11.42 -12.44
C THR A 158 -14.07 -10.98 -11.95
N LYS A 159 -14.27 -10.95 -10.63
CA LYS A 159 -15.56 -10.61 -10.02
C LYS A 159 -15.85 -9.11 -10.03
N TYR A 160 -14.82 -8.28 -9.89
CA TYR A 160 -14.90 -6.81 -9.76
C TYR A 160 -13.91 -6.12 -10.72
N PRO A 161 -14.10 -6.19 -12.04
CA PRO A 161 -13.10 -5.74 -13.03
C PRO A 161 -12.83 -4.23 -12.98
N SER A 162 -13.76 -3.42 -12.48
CA SER A 162 -13.62 -1.96 -12.36
C SER A 162 -12.87 -1.50 -11.12
N ILE A 163 -12.72 -2.36 -10.11
CA ILE A 163 -11.97 -2.01 -8.89
C ILE A 163 -10.48 -2.18 -9.15
N LEU A 164 -9.69 -1.22 -8.69
CA LEU A 164 -8.25 -1.33 -8.73
C LEU A 164 -7.77 -2.39 -7.72
N ILE A 165 -6.87 -3.24 -8.15
CA ILE A 165 -6.21 -4.24 -7.30
C ILE A 165 -4.78 -3.81 -7.07
N GLU A 166 -4.43 -3.68 -5.81
CA GLU A 166 -3.08 -3.47 -5.33
C GLU A 166 -2.58 -4.73 -4.62
N VAL A 167 -1.30 -5.03 -4.73
CA VAL A 167 -0.66 -6.18 -4.05
C VAL A 167 0.54 -5.67 -3.29
N ASP A 168 0.67 -6.08 -2.02
CA ASP A 168 1.78 -5.71 -1.15
C ASP A 168 2.37 -6.92 -0.44
N GLY A 169 3.70 -7.05 -0.55
CA GLY A 169 4.53 -8.02 0.15
C GLY A 169 5.36 -8.92 -0.75
N GLY A 170 6.68 -8.90 -0.57
CA GLY A 170 7.63 -9.83 -1.19
C GLY A 170 7.73 -9.78 -2.72
N ILE A 171 7.27 -8.69 -3.36
CA ILE A 171 7.28 -8.55 -4.82
C ILE A 171 8.69 -8.24 -5.32
N ASN A 172 9.05 -8.90 -6.43
CA ASN A 172 10.32 -8.78 -7.12
C ASN A 172 10.16 -9.08 -8.62
N ASP A 173 11.26 -9.08 -9.38
CA ASP A 173 11.28 -9.34 -10.83
C ASP A 173 10.85 -10.76 -11.24
N SER A 174 10.96 -11.72 -10.33
CA SER A 174 10.58 -13.11 -10.60
C SER A 174 9.06 -13.31 -10.51
N ASN A 175 8.40 -12.70 -9.48
CA ASN A 175 6.98 -12.93 -9.21
C ASN A 175 6.04 -11.86 -9.77
N ILE A 176 6.53 -10.65 -10.08
CA ILE A 176 5.68 -9.58 -10.62
C ILE A 176 4.98 -9.99 -11.92
N LYS A 177 5.62 -10.82 -12.76
CA LYS A 177 5.06 -11.31 -14.01
C LYS A 177 3.81 -12.17 -13.81
N LEU A 178 3.71 -12.86 -12.66
CA LEU A 178 2.58 -13.71 -12.31
C LEU A 178 1.37 -12.90 -11.84
N ILE A 179 1.60 -11.75 -11.22
CA ILE A 179 0.52 -10.88 -10.69
C ILE A 179 0.06 -9.83 -11.71
N LYS A 180 0.93 -9.39 -12.64
CA LYS A 180 0.65 -8.35 -13.65
C LYS A 180 -0.71 -8.45 -14.35
N PRO A 181 -1.20 -9.64 -14.75
CA PRO A 181 -2.50 -9.74 -15.44
C PRO A 181 -3.71 -9.36 -14.58
N TYR A 182 -3.57 -9.34 -13.25
CA TYR A 182 -4.66 -9.18 -12.29
C TYR A 182 -4.45 -8.01 -11.32
N THR A 183 -3.34 -7.27 -11.47
CA THR A 183 -2.89 -6.23 -10.54
C THR A 183 -2.70 -4.91 -11.27
N ASP A 184 -3.24 -3.84 -10.70
CA ASP A 184 -3.10 -2.48 -11.23
C ASP A 184 -1.90 -1.75 -10.60
N ILE A 185 -1.63 -2.02 -9.31
CA ILE A 185 -0.54 -1.40 -8.54
C ILE A 185 0.22 -2.50 -7.77
N ALA A 186 1.54 -2.50 -7.86
CA ALA A 186 2.41 -3.36 -7.05
C ALA A 186 3.21 -2.52 -6.06
N VAL A 187 3.09 -2.85 -4.76
CA VAL A 187 3.92 -2.26 -3.71
C VAL A 187 5.23 -3.03 -3.64
N VAL A 188 6.34 -2.33 -3.86
CA VAL A 188 7.67 -2.93 -3.90
C VAL A 188 8.63 -2.15 -3.01
N GLY A 189 9.13 -2.79 -1.96
CA GLY A 189 10.06 -2.18 -1.02
C GLY A 189 11.50 -2.63 -1.26
N SER A 190 11.93 -3.65 -0.53
CA SER A 190 13.33 -4.08 -0.43
C SER A 190 13.99 -4.44 -1.77
N TYR A 191 13.23 -4.92 -2.76
CA TYR A 191 13.76 -5.18 -4.10
C TYR A 191 14.31 -3.91 -4.77
N ILE A 192 13.64 -2.77 -4.56
CA ILE A 192 14.07 -1.47 -5.11
C ILE A 192 15.09 -0.82 -4.18
N THR A 193 14.77 -0.70 -2.88
CA THR A 193 15.53 0.14 -1.94
C THR A 193 16.91 -0.43 -1.56
N LYS A 194 17.17 -1.70 -1.83
CA LYS A 194 18.50 -2.33 -1.68
C LYS A 194 19.39 -2.16 -2.92
N GLN A 195 18.87 -1.66 -4.04
CA GLN A 195 19.67 -1.40 -5.23
C GLN A 195 20.38 -0.05 -5.18
N ASN A 196 21.50 0.07 -5.85
CA ASN A 196 22.19 1.34 -6.02
C ASN A 196 21.39 2.30 -6.91
N ASP A 197 20.74 1.79 -7.95
CA ASP A 197 19.89 2.52 -8.88
C ASP A 197 18.44 2.07 -8.74
N TYR A 198 17.64 2.89 -8.05
CA TYR A 198 16.22 2.65 -7.84
C TYR A 198 15.44 2.66 -9.16
N ASN A 199 15.84 3.57 -10.09
CA ASN A 199 15.12 3.71 -11.35
C ASN A 199 15.31 2.51 -12.28
N GLU A 200 16.52 1.91 -12.32
CA GLU A 200 16.77 0.68 -13.04
C GLU A 200 15.91 -0.47 -12.51
N ALA A 201 15.85 -0.63 -11.18
CA ALA A 201 15.02 -1.66 -10.55
C ALA A 201 13.53 -1.47 -10.88
N ILE A 202 13.01 -0.24 -10.80
CA ILE A 202 11.62 0.09 -11.14
C ILE A 202 11.33 -0.22 -12.62
N ASN A 203 12.23 0.14 -13.53
CA ASN A 203 12.06 -0.11 -14.97
C ASN A 203 12.02 -1.61 -15.28
N LYS A 204 12.84 -2.43 -14.60
CA LYS A 204 12.78 -3.91 -14.71
C LYS A 204 11.44 -4.48 -14.29
N LEU A 205 10.82 -3.90 -13.25
CA LEU A 205 9.49 -4.33 -12.78
C LEU A 205 8.37 -3.91 -13.75
N LYS A 206 8.50 -2.76 -14.41
CA LYS A 206 7.47 -2.25 -15.34
C LYS A 206 7.45 -2.97 -16.68
N ASN A 207 8.61 -3.46 -17.15
CA ASN A 207 8.77 -4.22 -18.40
C ASN A 207 8.35 -5.69 -18.22
#